data_c276fec677fb6e5e8302f2d27664fc92
#
_entry.id   c276fec677fb6e5e8302f2d27664fc92
#
_cell.length_a   1.000
_cell.length_b   1.000
_cell.length_c   1.000
_cell.angle_alpha   90.00
_cell.angle_beta   90.00
_cell.angle_gamma   90.00
#
_symmetry.space_group_name_H-M   'P 1'
#
loop_
_entity.id
_entity.type
_entity.pdbx_description
1 polymer ?
#
loop_
_entity_poly.entity_id
_entity_poly.type
_entity_poly.pdbx_seq_one_letter_code
_entity_poly.pdbx_strand_id
1 'polypeptide(L)'
;MYYSRMIIHALVIALVLQPPAGKLVLRAHAQGDQIYTCQQNAYTFSWGLKAPDARLLDDSNRVIGRHFAGPTWQLKDSSQVVGRPIAKQDASEPNAVPWLTLVAVSTTGHGVLEHVKTIRRINTHGGQPPAGGCDQSHLGTELRVPYTAEYDFYAD
;
A
#
# COMPACT_ATOMS: atom_id res chain seq x y z
N MET A 1 18.18 40.05 26.77
CA MET A 1 17.11 39.02 26.89
C MET A 1 16.89 38.41 25.54
N TYR A 2 17.48 37.24 25.29
CA TYR A 2 17.26 36.48 24.04
C TYR A 2 16.21 35.42 24.32
N TYR A 3 15.01 35.59 23.74
CA TYR A 3 14.01 34.53 23.73
C TYR A 3 14.39 33.52 22.64
N SER A 4 14.88 32.38 23.07
CA SER A 4 15.08 31.22 22.22
C SER A 4 13.71 30.74 21.71
N ARG A 5 13.44 30.90 20.41
CA ARG A 5 12.31 30.26 19.76
C ARG A 5 12.62 28.76 19.62
N MET A 6 12.12 27.99 20.56
CA MET A 6 12.03 26.54 20.39
C MET A 6 11.07 26.25 19.23
N ILE A 7 11.64 25.86 18.10
CA ILE A 7 10.88 25.40 16.94
C ILE A 7 10.40 23.99 17.28
N ILE A 8 9.10 23.86 17.52
CA ILE A 8 8.45 22.56 17.70
C ILE A 8 8.32 21.93 16.31
N HIS A 9 9.34 21.16 15.92
CA HIS A 9 9.28 20.24 14.79
C HIS A 9 9.10 18.82 15.31
N ALA A 10 7.93 18.55 15.84
CA ALA A 10 7.58 17.19 16.19
C ALA A 10 6.12 16.97 15.88
N LEU A 11 5.84 15.94 15.13
CA LEU A 11 4.60 15.16 15.21
C LEU A 11 3.82 14.88 13.92
N VAL A 12 4.47 14.74 12.78
CA VAL A 12 3.80 14.12 11.64
C VAL A 12 4.31 12.70 11.35
N ILE A 13 5.45 12.31 11.91
CA ILE A 13 6.11 11.00 11.64
C ILE A 13 5.43 9.84 12.41
N ALA A 14 4.65 10.11 13.43
CA ALA A 14 4.20 9.09 14.37
C ALA A 14 3.07 8.18 13.86
N LEU A 15 2.27 8.61 12.87
CA LEU A 15 1.01 7.91 12.56
C LEU A 15 1.21 6.60 11.76
N VAL A 16 2.24 6.52 10.94
CA VAL A 16 2.51 5.31 10.13
C VAL A 16 3.36 4.29 10.88
N LEU A 17 4.21 4.75 11.81
CA LEU A 17 5.10 3.88 12.59
C LEU A 17 4.41 3.20 13.77
N GLN A 18 3.35 3.80 14.32
CA GLN A 18 2.62 3.20 15.43
C GLN A 18 1.57 2.21 14.93
N PRO A 19 1.45 1.03 15.57
CA PRO A 19 0.34 0.13 15.29
C PRO A 19 -0.98 0.87 15.49
N PRO A 20 -1.98 0.65 14.61
CA PRO A 20 -3.32 1.18 14.82
C PRO A 20 -3.93 0.65 16.12
N ALA A 21 -4.97 1.33 16.62
CA ALA A 21 -5.82 0.77 17.65
C ALA A 21 -6.49 -0.51 17.12
N GLY A 22 -6.83 -1.43 18.03
CA GLY A 22 -7.45 -2.70 17.70
C GLY A 22 -6.49 -3.88 17.73
N LYS A 23 -7.02 -5.05 17.39
CA LYS A 23 -6.31 -6.32 17.41
C LYS A 23 -5.78 -6.68 16.03
N LEU A 24 -4.52 -7.04 15.92
CA LEU A 24 -3.98 -7.66 14.71
C LEU A 24 -4.67 -9.01 14.46
N VAL A 25 -5.41 -9.13 13.38
CA VAL A 25 -6.13 -10.37 13.02
C VAL A 25 -5.43 -11.17 11.92
N LEU A 26 -4.59 -10.50 11.11
CA LEU A 26 -3.83 -11.15 10.05
C LEU A 26 -2.59 -10.31 9.71
N ARG A 27 -1.45 -10.99 9.51
CA ARG A 27 -0.32 -10.50 8.72
C ARG A 27 -0.23 -11.32 7.45
N ALA A 28 -0.20 -10.66 6.29
CA ALA A 28 -0.01 -11.31 5.01
C ALA A 28 1.20 -10.71 4.29
N HIS A 29 1.97 -11.56 3.61
CA HIS A 29 3.09 -11.15 2.77
C HIS A 29 2.61 -11.04 1.33
N ALA A 30 2.69 -9.85 0.73
CA ALA A 30 2.36 -9.65 -0.67
C ALA A 30 3.58 -9.87 -1.56
N GLN A 31 3.37 -10.56 -2.67
CA GLN A 31 4.35 -10.75 -3.72
C GLN A 31 3.68 -10.64 -5.09
N GLY A 32 4.12 -9.68 -5.89
CA GLY A 32 3.54 -9.43 -7.21
C GLY A 32 4.07 -8.15 -7.82
N ASP A 33 3.20 -7.42 -8.50
CA ASP A 33 3.53 -6.22 -9.25
C ASP A 33 2.66 -5.03 -8.84
N GLN A 34 3.26 -3.83 -8.91
CA GLN A 34 2.52 -2.59 -9.08
C GLN A 34 2.40 -2.31 -10.58
N ILE A 35 1.18 -2.11 -11.06
CA ILE A 35 0.89 -1.85 -12.47
C ILE A 35 0.72 -0.36 -12.66
N TYR A 36 1.47 0.20 -13.59
CA TYR A 36 1.40 1.61 -13.96
C TYR A 36 0.96 1.77 -15.41
N THR A 37 0.31 2.89 -15.71
CA THR A 37 -0.02 3.29 -17.07
C THR A 37 0.70 4.59 -17.39
N CYS A 38 1.33 4.69 -18.56
CA CYS A 38 1.90 5.94 -19.04
C CYS A 38 0.77 6.93 -19.35
N GLN A 39 0.79 8.06 -18.65
CA GLN A 39 -0.24 9.09 -18.70
C GLN A 39 0.35 10.45 -19.06
N GLN A 40 -0.44 11.26 -19.70
CA GLN A 40 -0.15 12.67 -19.92
C GLN A 40 -0.98 13.52 -18.95
N ASN A 41 -0.32 14.37 -18.18
CA ASN A 41 -0.93 15.35 -17.30
C ASN A 41 -0.45 16.74 -17.75
N ALA A 42 -1.36 17.55 -18.32
CA ALA A 42 -1.01 18.83 -18.91
C ALA A 42 0.13 18.69 -19.95
N TYR A 43 1.35 19.11 -19.61
CA TYR A 43 2.51 19.09 -20.51
C TYR A 43 3.55 18.02 -20.14
N THR A 44 3.26 17.16 -19.16
CA THR A 44 4.20 16.15 -18.66
C THR A 44 3.66 14.75 -18.87
N PHE A 45 4.59 13.81 -19.04
CA PHE A 45 4.30 12.38 -19.09
C PHE A 45 4.82 11.72 -17.82
N SER A 46 4.03 10.82 -17.24
CA SER A 46 4.41 10.11 -16.02
C SER A 46 3.70 8.76 -15.92
N TRP A 47 4.31 7.85 -15.20
CA TRP A 47 3.71 6.59 -14.83
C TRP A 47 2.71 6.79 -13.70
N GLY A 48 1.42 6.64 -14.00
CA GLY A 48 0.35 6.68 -13.00
C GLY A 48 0.02 5.28 -12.50
N LEU A 49 -0.10 5.10 -11.18
CA LEU A 49 -0.48 3.81 -10.60
C LEU A 49 -1.88 3.43 -11.07
N LYS A 50 -2.02 2.26 -11.69
CA LYS A 50 -3.30 1.67 -12.09
C LYS A 50 -3.86 0.75 -11.00
N ALA A 51 -3.08 -0.24 -10.59
CA ALA A 51 -3.50 -1.23 -9.60
C ALA A 51 -2.31 -2.07 -9.13
N PRO A 52 -2.38 -2.65 -7.92
CA PRO A 52 -1.56 -3.79 -7.56
C PRO A 52 -2.13 -5.07 -8.20
N ASP A 53 -1.25 -6.06 -8.38
CA ASP A 53 -1.59 -7.43 -8.75
C ASP A 53 -0.63 -8.36 -8.00
N ALA A 54 -1.06 -8.86 -6.84
CA ALA A 54 -0.20 -9.63 -5.96
C ALA A 54 -0.91 -10.81 -5.31
N ARG A 55 -0.16 -11.87 -5.06
CA ARG A 55 -0.56 -12.96 -4.18
C ARG A 55 -0.35 -12.54 -2.73
N LEU A 56 -1.22 -12.99 -1.86
CA LEU A 56 -1.05 -12.91 -0.42
C LEU A 56 -0.61 -14.26 0.12
N LEU A 57 0.44 -14.26 0.91
CA LEU A 57 1.08 -15.44 1.47
C LEU A 57 1.02 -15.37 3.00
N ASP A 58 0.89 -16.52 3.66
CA ASP A 58 1.09 -16.62 5.10
C ASP A 58 2.59 -16.78 5.45
N ASP A 59 2.91 -16.86 6.75
CA ASP A 59 4.29 -17.02 7.23
C ASP A 59 4.95 -18.35 6.80
N SER A 60 4.17 -19.31 6.30
CA SER A 60 4.65 -20.56 5.71
C SER A 60 4.75 -20.51 4.18
N ASN A 61 4.68 -19.33 3.57
CA ASN A 61 4.68 -19.10 2.13
C ASN A 61 3.53 -19.79 1.36
N ARG A 62 2.43 -20.08 2.02
CA ARG A 62 1.24 -20.63 1.37
C ARG A 62 0.36 -19.48 0.87
N VAL A 63 -0.15 -19.58 -0.36
CA VAL A 63 -1.07 -18.60 -0.92
C VAL A 63 -2.40 -18.66 -0.17
N ILE A 64 -2.75 -17.56 0.52
CA ILE A 64 -3.99 -17.40 1.28
C ILE A 64 -5.00 -16.47 0.60
N GLY A 65 -4.57 -15.71 -0.41
CA GLY A 65 -5.45 -14.76 -1.09
C GLY A 65 -4.73 -13.97 -2.16
N ARG A 66 -5.33 -12.84 -2.51
CA ARG A 66 -4.82 -11.92 -3.54
C ARG A 66 -5.11 -10.46 -3.20
N HIS A 67 -4.31 -9.57 -3.78
CA HIS A 67 -4.43 -8.13 -3.65
C HIS A 67 -4.51 -7.50 -5.05
N PHE A 68 -5.50 -6.65 -5.28
CA PHE A 68 -5.79 -6.10 -6.59
C PHE A 68 -6.45 -4.71 -6.49
N ALA A 69 -6.96 -4.21 -7.62
CA ALA A 69 -7.54 -2.88 -7.72
C ALA A 69 -8.60 -2.57 -6.65
N GLY A 70 -8.55 -1.31 -6.14
CA GLY A 70 -9.48 -0.82 -5.15
C GLY A 70 -8.83 0.14 -4.14
N PRO A 71 -7.73 -0.14 -3.46
CA PRO A 71 -7.07 -1.43 -3.27
C PRO A 71 -7.95 -2.43 -2.52
N THR A 72 -7.94 -3.65 -2.97
CA THR A 72 -8.74 -4.75 -2.44
C THR A 72 -7.86 -5.91 -2.00
N TRP A 73 -8.17 -6.51 -0.87
CA TRP A 73 -7.60 -7.77 -0.39
C TRP A 73 -8.72 -8.78 -0.24
N GLN A 74 -8.56 -9.95 -0.84
CA GLN A 74 -9.51 -11.05 -0.80
C GLN A 74 -8.80 -12.32 -0.39
N LEU A 75 -9.31 -13.00 0.64
CA LEU A 75 -8.80 -14.28 1.11
C LEU A 75 -9.55 -15.47 0.49
N LYS A 76 -8.98 -16.64 0.62
CA LYS A 76 -9.59 -17.91 0.17
C LYS A 76 -10.84 -18.29 0.98
N ASP A 77 -11.03 -17.72 2.16
CA ASP A 77 -12.25 -17.88 2.98
C ASP A 77 -13.43 -17.05 2.45
N SER A 78 -13.25 -16.35 1.33
CA SER A 78 -14.20 -15.42 0.69
C SER A 78 -14.37 -14.08 1.38
N SER A 79 -13.69 -13.83 2.51
CA SER A 79 -13.71 -12.50 3.10
C SER A 79 -12.87 -11.52 2.29
N GLN A 80 -13.34 -10.27 2.22
CA GLN A 80 -12.72 -9.23 1.42
C GLN A 80 -12.80 -7.89 2.13
N VAL A 81 -11.78 -7.08 1.98
CA VAL A 81 -11.75 -5.68 2.42
C VAL A 81 -11.25 -4.78 1.30
N VAL A 82 -11.90 -3.63 1.15
CA VAL A 82 -11.45 -2.52 0.30
C VAL A 82 -10.96 -1.41 1.21
N GLY A 83 -9.77 -0.88 0.94
CA GLY A 83 -9.16 0.15 1.76
C GLY A 83 -9.04 1.50 1.04
N ARG A 84 -8.78 2.54 1.84
CA ARG A 84 -8.45 3.88 1.35
C ARG A 84 -7.26 4.42 2.16
N PRO A 85 -6.16 4.84 1.51
CA PRO A 85 -5.02 5.43 2.22
C PRO A 85 -5.42 6.70 2.97
N ILE A 86 -4.94 6.82 4.22
CA ILE A 86 -5.11 8.03 5.06
C ILE A 86 -3.78 8.62 5.52
N ALA A 87 -2.71 7.83 5.51
CA ALA A 87 -1.37 8.31 5.84
C ALA A 87 -0.33 7.54 5.04
N LYS A 88 0.79 8.21 4.76
CA LYS A 88 1.89 7.62 4.01
C LYS A 88 3.23 8.08 4.57
N GLN A 89 4.23 7.19 4.52
CA GLN A 89 5.62 7.45 4.86
C GLN A 89 6.51 6.82 3.83
N ASP A 90 7.58 7.52 3.43
CA ASP A 90 8.57 6.93 2.52
C ASP A 90 9.19 5.68 3.14
N ALA A 91 9.38 4.66 2.29
CA ALA A 91 10.08 3.47 2.69
C ALA A 91 11.55 3.76 2.98
N SER A 92 12.17 2.95 3.85
CA SER A 92 13.61 3.05 4.13
C SER A 92 14.48 2.62 2.95
N GLU A 93 13.93 1.75 2.09
CA GLU A 93 14.64 1.25 0.90
C GLU A 93 14.36 2.14 -0.31
N PRO A 94 15.40 2.55 -1.08
CA PRO A 94 15.22 3.26 -2.33
C PRO A 94 14.38 2.45 -3.33
N ASN A 95 13.56 3.13 -4.13
CA ASN A 95 12.67 2.52 -5.13
C ASN A 95 11.57 1.61 -4.58
N ALA A 96 11.39 1.55 -3.27
CA ALA A 96 10.27 0.86 -2.66
C ALA A 96 9.03 1.78 -2.58
N VAL A 97 7.86 1.20 -2.80
CA VAL A 97 6.60 1.92 -2.61
C VAL A 97 6.44 2.34 -1.14
N PRO A 98 5.80 3.48 -0.85
CA PRO A 98 5.71 3.99 0.51
C PRO A 98 4.97 3.05 1.44
N TRP A 99 5.26 3.17 2.74
CA TRP A 99 4.44 2.57 3.78
C TRP A 99 3.13 3.34 3.89
N LEU A 100 2.04 2.63 4.16
CA LEU A 100 0.71 3.24 4.21
C LEU A 100 -0.04 2.80 5.47
N THR A 101 -0.88 3.70 5.96
CA THR A 101 -2.04 3.36 6.77
C THR A 101 -3.30 3.59 5.96
N LEU A 102 -4.17 2.58 5.92
CA LEU A 102 -5.44 2.64 5.21
C LEU A 102 -6.58 2.35 6.18
N VAL A 103 -7.73 2.97 5.94
CA VAL A 103 -8.98 2.60 6.59
C VAL A 103 -9.80 1.71 5.67
N ALA A 104 -10.50 0.74 6.23
CA ALA A 104 -11.47 -0.06 5.50
C ALA A 104 -12.66 0.82 5.10
N VAL A 105 -13.02 0.82 3.81
CA VAL A 105 -14.21 1.50 3.30
C VAL A 105 -15.37 0.54 3.10
N SER A 106 -15.08 -0.74 2.90
CA SER A 106 -16.08 -1.81 2.87
C SER A 106 -15.45 -3.17 3.17
N THR A 107 -16.25 -4.06 3.75
CA THR A 107 -15.93 -5.47 3.90
C THR A 107 -17.07 -6.30 3.34
N THR A 108 -16.76 -7.44 2.75
CA THR A 108 -17.75 -8.41 2.24
C THR A 108 -17.33 -9.83 2.56
N GLY A 109 -18.27 -10.75 2.57
CA GLY A 109 -18.04 -12.15 2.92
C GLY A 109 -17.80 -12.37 4.41
N HIS A 110 -17.74 -13.62 4.82
CA HIS A 110 -17.50 -14.05 6.19
C HIS A 110 -16.09 -14.65 6.29
N GLY A 111 -15.35 -14.26 7.31
CA GLY A 111 -14.01 -14.77 7.56
C GLY A 111 -13.08 -13.75 8.22
N VAL A 112 -11.78 -13.94 8.03
CA VAL A 112 -10.74 -13.19 8.75
C VAL A 112 -10.84 -11.68 8.53
N LEU A 113 -11.22 -11.22 7.33
CA LEU A 113 -11.27 -9.78 6.99
C LEU A 113 -12.62 -9.12 7.29
N GLU A 114 -13.61 -9.86 7.76
CA GLU A 114 -15.00 -9.37 7.93
C GLU A 114 -15.11 -8.11 8.79
N HIS A 115 -14.30 -8.03 9.85
CA HIS A 115 -14.36 -6.93 10.82
C HIS A 115 -13.15 -6.00 10.78
N VAL A 116 -12.34 -6.07 9.73
CA VAL A 116 -11.16 -5.23 9.58
C VAL A 116 -11.55 -3.76 9.48
N LYS A 117 -10.88 -2.91 10.25
CA LYS A 117 -11.05 -1.45 10.26
C LYS A 117 -9.85 -0.70 9.71
N THR A 118 -8.65 -1.23 9.94
CA THR A 118 -7.41 -0.58 9.54
C THR A 118 -6.45 -1.59 8.92
N ILE A 119 -5.75 -1.15 7.89
CA ILE A 119 -4.73 -1.93 7.20
C ILE A 119 -3.43 -1.11 7.20
N ARG A 120 -2.30 -1.76 7.45
CA ARG A 120 -0.97 -1.16 7.25
C ARG A 120 -0.23 -1.89 6.15
N ARG A 121 0.40 -1.13 5.27
CA ARG A 121 1.43 -1.62 4.36
C ARG A 121 2.78 -1.19 4.91
N ILE A 122 3.64 -2.15 5.21
CA ILE A 122 4.97 -1.95 5.78
C ILE A 122 6.00 -2.86 5.11
N ASN A 123 7.27 -2.67 5.42
CA ASN A 123 8.38 -3.52 4.94
C ASN A 123 8.32 -3.75 3.43
N THR A 124 8.16 -2.66 2.70
CA THR A 124 8.05 -2.67 1.25
C THR A 124 9.41 -2.76 0.57
N HIS A 125 9.47 -3.52 -0.52
CA HIS A 125 10.64 -3.64 -1.40
C HIS A 125 10.19 -3.49 -2.84
N GLY A 126 10.87 -2.64 -3.60
CA GLY A 126 10.54 -2.39 -5.01
C GLY A 126 9.19 -1.70 -5.22
N GLY A 127 8.67 -1.80 -6.41
CA GLY A 127 7.33 -1.33 -6.78
C GLY A 127 7.25 0.10 -7.29
N GLN A 128 8.27 0.95 -7.12
CA GLN A 128 8.29 2.30 -7.69
C GLN A 128 8.54 2.25 -9.20
N PRO A 129 7.83 3.05 -10.02
CA PRO A 129 8.10 3.12 -11.44
C PRO A 129 9.44 3.81 -11.71
N PRO A 130 10.09 3.55 -12.86
CA PRO A 130 11.27 4.29 -13.25
C PRO A 130 10.91 5.77 -13.51
N ALA A 131 11.94 6.64 -13.41
CA ALA A 131 11.77 8.07 -13.68
C ALA A 131 11.50 8.36 -15.17
N GLY A 132 11.95 7.49 -16.08
CA GLY A 132 11.80 7.64 -17.53
C GLY A 132 10.94 6.57 -18.18
N GLY A 133 10.92 6.56 -19.52
CA GLY A 133 10.22 5.55 -20.32
C GLY A 133 8.74 5.84 -20.58
N CYS A 134 8.16 6.87 -19.98
CA CYS A 134 6.84 7.37 -20.30
C CYS A 134 6.94 8.67 -21.09
N ASP A 135 6.53 8.64 -22.33
CA ASP A 135 6.54 9.76 -23.29
C ASP A 135 5.36 9.64 -24.26
N GLN A 136 5.28 10.56 -25.24
CA GLN A 136 4.22 10.56 -26.23
C GLN A 136 4.09 9.22 -26.98
N SER A 137 5.20 8.56 -27.26
CA SER A 137 5.20 7.27 -28.01
C SER A 137 4.75 6.08 -27.17
N HIS A 138 4.76 6.20 -25.84
CA HIS A 138 4.38 5.16 -24.89
C HIS A 138 3.03 5.42 -24.21
N LEU A 139 2.34 6.48 -24.58
CA LEU A 139 1.07 6.88 -23.97
C LEU A 139 0.07 5.71 -23.97
N GLY A 140 -0.50 5.41 -22.80
CA GLY A 140 -1.45 4.30 -22.61
C GLY A 140 -0.82 2.92 -22.42
N THR A 141 0.51 2.78 -22.54
CA THR A 141 1.17 1.51 -22.26
C THR A 141 1.22 1.21 -20.77
N GLU A 142 1.24 -0.08 -20.42
CA GLU A 142 1.34 -0.55 -19.04
C GLU A 142 2.77 -1.00 -18.72
N LEU A 143 3.17 -0.75 -17.48
CA LEU A 143 4.43 -1.20 -16.91
C LEU A 143 4.14 -1.95 -15.62
N ARG A 144 4.67 -3.18 -15.48
CA ARG A 144 4.61 -3.97 -14.27
C ARG A 144 5.94 -3.87 -13.52
N VAL A 145 5.89 -3.41 -12.27
CA VAL A 145 7.07 -3.26 -11.42
C VAL A 145 6.97 -4.21 -10.24
N PRO A 146 7.87 -5.21 -10.14
CA PRO A 146 7.83 -6.17 -9.05
C PRO A 146 7.96 -5.50 -7.68
N TYR A 147 7.18 -5.98 -6.72
CA TYR A 147 7.26 -5.54 -5.33
C TYR A 147 6.92 -6.66 -4.35
N THR A 148 7.37 -6.47 -3.12
CA THR A 148 6.90 -7.20 -1.95
C THR A 148 6.52 -6.22 -0.85
N ALA A 149 5.61 -6.63 0.01
CA ALA A 149 5.17 -5.85 1.16
C ALA A 149 4.61 -6.78 2.24
N GLU A 150 4.54 -6.28 3.46
CA GLU A 150 3.69 -6.87 4.51
C GLU A 150 2.43 -6.03 4.66
N TYR A 151 1.30 -6.70 4.79
CA TYR A 151 0.02 -6.11 5.14
C TYR A 151 -0.45 -6.63 6.48
N ASP A 152 -0.61 -5.70 7.43
CA ASP A 152 -1.17 -5.97 8.75
C ASP A 152 -2.63 -5.50 8.78
N PHE A 153 -3.53 -6.40 9.15
CA PHE A 153 -4.97 -6.15 9.24
C PHE A 153 -5.41 -6.12 10.69
N TYR A 154 -6.08 -5.04 11.08
CA TYR A 154 -6.54 -4.80 12.45
C TYR A 154 -8.07 -4.71 12.49
N ALA A 155 -8.67 -5.40 13.47
CA ALA A 155 -10.08 -5.31 13.84
C ALA A 155 -10.24 -4.72 15.24
N ASP A 156 -11.46 -4.34 15.62
CA ASP A 156 -11.78 -3.87 16.98
C ASP A 156 -11.66 -4.97 18.04
#